data_02fef489651be69064095ecd51e5f53b
#
_entry.id   02fef489651be69064095ecd51e5f53b
#
_cell.length_a   1.000
_cell.length_b   1.000
_cell.length_c   1.000
_cell.angle_alpha   90.00
_cell.angle_beta   90.00
_cell.angle_gamma   90.00
#
_symmetry.space_group_name_H-M   'P 1'
#
loop_
_entity.id
_entity.type
_entity.pdbx_description
1 polymer ?
#
loop_
_entity_poly.entity_id
_entity_poly.type
_entity_poly.pdbx_seq_one_letter_code
_entity_poly.pdbx_strand_id
1 'polypeptide(L)'
;MTWFAWWKGQSKISAACSTPRRLLIDVSTIAQHDAGTGIQRVVRALWQRLIEADISDIVLVPVAATARRGYAVAHFDPRTQAFSLPARSAPLVRTGAGDLFLGLDLAAHRLIRHRRQIARWRRAGASINLIVYDLLPLQRPDWFPDSTGRNFRGWIKLLMRYADRAICISGQVARDLNDMLQAAPAPVRERIEVHVMPLSGAIEHSSPTTGIDAKGIAALGRLQDQDMVLAVGTIEPRKGHDSLIAAMEHLWRTEAAAPHLVVVGRPGWRTEALQAHMRALAQREPRFLWLDNASDELLTALYMRASLVAVPSRGEGYGLPVAEALRQGRKVLARDLPVFRELERPGLYFFQDETPAALAARLVELLKAPDPDPYADAGWDDSARALLRALKLVDEPPVSRSS
;
A
#
# COMPACT_ATOMS: atom_id res chain seq x y z
N MET A 1 20.66 -11.36 24.17
CA MET A 1 21.77 -10.41 23.90
C MET A 1 21.14 -9.04 23.72
N THR A 2 21.48 -8.13 24.61
CA THR A 2 20.82 -6.83 24.79
C THR A 2 21.21 -5.86 23.66
N TRP A 3 20.30 -5.01 23.25
CA TRP A 3 20.39 -3.96 22.22
C TRP A 3 21.68 -3.09 22.33
N PHE A 4 22.26 -3.01 23.51
CA PHE A 4 23.54 -2.34 23.79
C PHE A 4 24.78 -3.01 23.12
N ALA A 5 24.70 -4.26 22.70
CA ALA A 5 25.83 -4.95 22.08
C ALA A 5 25.97 -4.65 20.59
N TRP A 6 24.88 -4.32 19.90
CA TRP A 6 24.90 -3.93 18.50
C TRP A 6 25.48 -2.53 18.28
N TRP A 7 25.36 -1.65 19.30
CA TRP A 7 25.94 -0.31 19.32
C TRP A 7 27.50 -0.30 19.41
N LYS A 8 28.13 -1.36 19.91
CA LYS A 8 29.58 -1.41 20.16
C LYS A 8 30.43 -1.89 18.98
N GLY A 9 29.83 -2.31 17.86
CA GLY A 9 30.54 -2.84 16.69
C GLY A 9 31.02 -1.80 15.66
N GLN A 10 30.64 -0.53 15.78
CA GLN A 10 31.00 0.53 14.83
C GLN A 10 32.07 1.50 15.36
N SER A 11 33.15 1.01 15.87
CA SER A 11 34.28 1.84 16.25
C SER A 11 35.46 1.66 15.32
N LYS A 12 35.43 2.35 14.18
CA LYS A 12 36.60 2.88 13.43
C LYS A 12 36.09 3.93 12.44
N ILE A 13 35.77 5.12 12.92
CA ILE A 13 35.61 6.30 12.07
C ILE A 13 36.56 7.39 12.60
N SER A 14 37.41 7.83 11.70
CA SER A 14 38.32 8.96 11.84
C SER A 14 37.59 10.26 12.14
N ALA A 15 38.16 11.08 12.97
CA ALA A 15 37.72 12.32 13.55
C ALA A 15 37.09 13.34 12.57
N ALA A 16 35.78 13.46 12.61
CA ALA A 16 35.01 14.70 12.67
C ALA A 16 33.69 14.32 13.34
N CYS A 17 33.54 14.65 14.60
CA CYS A 17 32.39 14.25 15.43
C CYS A 17 31.12 15.01 15.03
N SER A 18 30.54 14.73 13.86
CA SER A 18 29.17 15.10 13.55
C SER A 18 28.27 13.95 14.00
N THR A 19 27.29 14.25 14.82
CA THR A 19 26.22 13.29 15.18
C THR A 19 25.66 12.70 13.89
N PRO A 20 25.58 11.36 13.72
CA PRO A 20 25.07 10.76 12.50
C PRO A 20 23.66 11.27 12.23
N ARG A 21 23.39 11.57 10.98
CA ARG A 21 22.04 11.98 10.52
C ARG A 21 21.05 10.85 10.76
N ARG A 22 19.81 11.18 11.05
CA ARG A 22 18.77 10.18 11.33
C ARG A 22 17.67 10.26 10.29
N LEU A 23 17.17 9.09 9.86
CA LEU A 23 15.92 8.96 9.14
C LEU A 23 14.86 8.47 10.13
N LEU A 24 13.99 9.39 10.56
CA LEU A 24 12.88 9.13 11.46
C LEU A 24 11.69 8.64 10.64
N ILE A 25 11.35 7.36 10.75
CA ILE A 25 10.31 6.71 9.94
C ILE A 25 9.04 6.55 10.77
N ASP A 26 7.95 7.20 10.34
CA ASP A 26 6.64 7.09 10.99
C ASP A 26 6.05 5.71 10.79
N VAL A 27 5.77 5.02 11.89
CA VAL A 27 5.12 3.70 11.95
C VAL A 27 3.90 3.74 12.89
N SER A 28 3.27 4.90 13.05
CA SER A 28 2.25 5.14 14.08
C SER A 28 1.01 4.26 13.95
N THR A 29 0.54 3.99 12.74
CA THR A 29 -0.68 3.21 12.50
C THR A 29 -0.40 1.73 12.69
N ILE A 30 0.64 1.21 12.03
CA ILE A 30 1.02 -0.20 12.11
C ILE A 30 1.43 -0.62 13.53
N ALA A 31 2.16 0.25 14.26
CA ALA A 31 2.56 -0.01 15.65
C ALA A 31 1.38 -0.02 16.63
N GLN A 32 0.26 0.63 16.30
CA GLN A 32 -0.94 0.64 17.12
C GLN A 32 -1.87 -0.54 16.79
N HIS A 33 -2.05 -0.82 15.52
CA HIS A 33 -2.92 -1.88 15.05
C HIS A 33 -2.50 -2.31 13.65
N ASP A 34 -1.96 -3.50 13.58
CA ASP A 34 -1.60 -4.13 12.33
C ASP A 34 -2.81 -4.89 11.78
N ALA A 35 -3.41 -4.30 10.78
CA ALA A 35 -4.58 -4.86 10.10
C ALA A 35 -4.23 -5.62 8.81
N GLY A 36 -2.94 -5.75 8.44
CA GLY A 36 -2.52 -6.41 7.19
C GLY A 36 -3.04 -5.72 5.92
N THR A 37 -3.25 -4.39 5.97
CA THR A 37 -3.72 -3.63 4.80
C THR A 37 -2.60 -3.44 3.77
N GLY A 38 -2.98 -3.11 2.52
CA GLY A 38 -1.99 -2.81 1.47
C GLY A 38 -0.97 -1.74 1.88
N ILE A 39 -1.40 -0.67 2.57
CA ILE A 39 -0.48 0.36 3.09
C ILE A 39 0.49 -0.23 4.12
N GLN A 40 0.01 -1.06 5.04
CA GLN A 40 0.86 -1.69 6.04
C GLN A 40 1.85 -2.69 5.43
N ARG A 41 1.46 -3.35 4.33
CA ARG A 41 2.40 -4.17 3.54
C ARG A 41 3.52 -3.30 2.96
N VAL A 42 3.19 -2.15 2.36
CA VAL A 42 4.20 -1.18 1.87
C VAL A 42 5.14 -0.74 3.00
N VAL A 43 4.59 -0.40 4.17
CA VAL A 43 5.40 0.02 5.33
C VAL A 43 6.40 -1.06 5.74
N ARG A 44 5.97 -2.32 5.84
CA ARG A 44 6.87 -3.43 6.21
C ARG A 44 7.92 -3.69 5.15
N ALA A 45 7.49 -3.79 3.90
CA ALA A 45 8.39 -4.11 2.79
C ALA A 45 9.48 -3.05 2.66
N LEU A 46 9.13 -1.76 2.69
CA LEU A 46 10.09 -0.67 2.62
C LEU A 46 10.98 -0.60 3.87
N TRP A 47 10.41 -0.81 5.07
CA TRP A 47 11.21 -0.85 6.30
C TRP A 47 12.28 -1.94 6.24
N GLN A 48 11.92 -3.14 5.80
CA GLN A 48 12.86 -4.25 5.68
C GLN A 48 13.98 -3.93 4.68
N ARG A 49 13.65 -3.40 3.50
CA ARG A 49 14.65 -3.02 2.49
C ARG A 49 15.55 -1.88 2.97
N LEU A 50 15.01 -0.93 3.72
CA LEU A 50 15.81 0.15 4.30
C LEU A 50 16.79 -0.36 5.36
N ILE A 51 16.41 -1.35 6.18
CA ILE A 51 17.33 -1.99 7.14
C ILE A 51 18.46 -2.74 6.43
N GLU A 52 18.14 -3.43 5.33
CA GLU A 52 19.08 -4.20 4.54
C GLU A 52 20.01 -3.30 3.69
N ALA A 53 19.55 -2.09 3.38
CA ALA A 53 20.34 -1.13 2.62
C ALA A 53 21.46 -0.54 3.50
N ASP A 54 22.72 -0.64 3.04
CA ASP A 54 23.83 0.05 3.67
C ASP A 54 23.80 1.54 3.29
N ILE A 55 23.08 2.34 4.09
CA ILE A 55 23.00 3.78 3.89
C ILE A 55 24.07 4.44 4.75
N SER A 56 25.17 4.79 4.13
CA SER A 56 26.30 5.45 4.81
C SER A 56 25.82 6.70 5.56
N ASP A 57 26.27 6.87 6.80
CA ASP A 57 26.02 8.04 7.68
C ASP A 57 24.57 8.30 8.08
N ILE A 58 23.64 7.34 7.88
CA ILE A 58 22.24 7.45 8.26
C ILE A 58 21.87 6.39 9.31
N VAL A 59 21.26 6.83 10.40
CA VAL A 59 20.65 5.93 11.40
C VAL A 59 19.15 5.88 11.18
N LEU A 60 18.60 4.69 10.91
CA LEU A 60 17.16 4.46 10.81
C LEU A 60 16.53 4.42 12.19
N VAL A 61 15.49 5.21 12.42
CA VAL A 61 14.82 5.32 13.71
C VAL A 61 13.30 5.21 13.49
N PRO A 62 12.66 4.11 13.89
CA PRO A 62 11.21 4.03 13.85
C PRO A 62 10.62 4.96 14.92
N VAL A 63 9.64 5.76 14.53
CA VAL A 63 8.97 6.70 15.43
C VAL A 63 7.45 6.52 15.36
N ALA A 64 6.78 6.66 16.50
CA ALA A 64 5.34 6.61 16.52
C ALA A 64 4.74 7.66 17.47
N ALA A 65 3.56 8.16 17.08
CA ALA A 65 2.74 9.04 17.87
C ALA A 65 1.41 8.37 18.22
N THR A 66 0.84 8.75 19.36
CA THR A 66 -0.49 8.33 19.80
C THR A 66 -1.47 9.51 19.79
N ALA A 67 -2.75 9.26 20.08
CA ALA A 67 -3.72 10.35 20.24
C ALA A 67 -3.33 11.36 21.32
N ARG A 68 -2.64 10.91 22.37
CA ARG A 68 -2.33 11.72 23.56
C ARG A 68 -0.88 12.19 23.62
N ARG A 69 0.00 11.59 22.80
CA ARG A 69 1.44 11.81 22.88
C ARG A 69 2.06 11.94 21.51
N GLY A 70 2.96 12.92 21.35
CA GLY A 70 3.74 13.16 20.15
C GLY A 70 4.74 12.03 19.86
N TYR A 71 5.46 12.21 18.77
CA TYR A 71 6.42 11.23 18.28
C TYR A 71 7.54 10.95 19.27
N ALA A 72 7.69 9.69 19.60
CA ALA A 72 8.80 9.12 20.35
C ALA A 72 9.32 7.88 19.61
N VAL A 73 10.50 7.37 19.97
CA VAL A 73 11.08 6.18 19.34
C VAL A 73 10.18 4.98 19.59
N ALA A 74 9.74 4.33 18.51
CA ALA A 74 8.98 3.09 18.55
C ALA A 74 9.93 1.90 18.68
N HIS A 75 9.40 0.74 19.06
CA HIS A 75 10.16 -0.49 19.09
C HIS A 75 9.86 -1.34 17.86
N PHE A 76 10.90 -1.93 17.26
CA PHE A 76 10.81 -2.93 16.21
C PHE A 76 11.44 -4.23 16.69
N ASP A 77 10.69 -5.34 16.64
CA ASP A 77 11.19 -6.67 16.96
C ASP A 77 11.59 -7.39 15.65
N PRO A 78 12.89 -7.60 15.41
CA PRO A 78 13.34 -8.26 14.18
C PRO A 78 12.96 -9.74 14.08
N ARG A 79 12.59 -10.41 15.21
CA ARG A 79 12.15 -11.80 15.19
C ARG A 79 10.72 -11.94 14.69
N THR A 80 9.84 -11.08 15.16
CA THR A 80 8.41 -11.08 14.80
C THR A 80 8.09 -10.11 13.68
N GLN A 81 9.06 -9.29 13.24
CA GLN A 81 8.87 -8.20 12.27
C GLN A 81 7.77 -7.20 12.69
N ALA A 82 7.51 -7.10 13.98
CA ALA A 82 6.43 -6.30 14.53
C ALA A 82 6.92 -4.96 15.08
N PHE A 83 6.10 -3.93 14.86
CA PHE A 83 6.27 -2.64 15.50
C PHE A 83 5.40 -2.56 16.75
N SER A 84 5.91 -1.87 17.78
CA SER A 84 5.14 -1.53 18.96
C SER A 84 5.30 -0.07 19.36
N LEU A 85 4.26 0.46 20.02
CA LEU A 85 4.23 1.86 20.45
C LEU A 85 5.34 2.16 21.46
N PRO A 86 5.84 3.41 21.48
CA PRO A 86 6.79 3.86 22.49
C PRO A 86 6.26 3.67 23.91
N ALA A 87 7.13 3.32 24.86
CA ALA A 87 6.81 3.33 26.27
C ALA A 87 6.25 4.70 26.70
N ARG A 88 5.32 4.72 27.68
CA ARG A 88 4.72 5.99 28.15
C ARG A 88 5.75 6.98 28.67
N SER A 89 6.86 6.51 29.24
CA SER A 89 7.97 7.31 29.76
C SER A 89 8.98 7.72 28.69
N ALA A 90 8.94 7.15 27.46
CA ALA A 90 9.93 7.43 26.42
C ALA A 90 10.01 8.94 26.09
N PRO A 91 11.18 9.57 25.96
CA PRO A 91 11.28 10.99 25.62
C PRO A 91 10.74 11.27 24.21
N LEU A 92 10.16 12.46 24.01
CA LEU A 92 9.78 12.91 22.68
C LEU A 92 11.02 13.12 21.81
N VAL A 93 10.94 12.68 20.57
CA VAL A 93 12.03 12.87 19.61
C VAL A 93 12.27 14.37 19.36
N ARG A 94 13.53 14.78 19.46
CA ARG A 94 14.04 16.07 19.03
C ARG A 94 14.89 15.85 17.78
N THR A 95 14.87 16.78 16.88
CA THR A 95 15.66 16.73 15.63
C THR A 95 16.71 17.83 15.61
N GLY A 96 17.76 17.60 14.81
CA GLY A 96 18.77 18.57 14.44
C GLY A 96 18.81 18.81 12.93
N ALA A 97 19.74 19.67 12.52
CA ALA A 97 20.01 19.90 11.10
C ALA A 97 20.47 18.61 10.43
N GLY A 98 19.94 18.32 9.24
CA GLY A 98 20.28 17.13 8.48
C GLY A 98 19.47 15.87 8.83
N ASP A 99 18.70 15.84 9.92
CA ASP A 99 17.73 14.78 10.17
C ASP A 99 16.62 14.81 9.11
N LEU A 100 16.07 13.63 8.79
CA LEU A 100 14.93 13.49 7.89
C LEU A 100 13.77 12.84 8.64
N PHE A 101 12.56 13.36 8.44
CA PHE A 101 11.34 12.69 8.84
C PHE A 101 10.66 12.12 7.60
N LEU A 102 10.31 10.85 7.63
CA LEU A 102 9.56 10.15 6.59
C LEU A 102 8.19 9.71 7.16
N GLY A 103 7.13 10.35 6.72
CA GLY A 103 5.76 9.90 6.96
C GLY A 103 5.45 8.72 6.05
N LEU A 104 5.99 7.54 6.40
CA LEU A 104 5.83 6.31 5.62
C LEU A 104 4.45 5.70 5.82
N ASP A 105 3.95 5.67 7.05
CA ASP A 105 2.62 5.16 7.37
C ASP A 105 1.56 6.27 7.19
N LEU A 106 0.37 5.92 6.69
CA LEU A 106 -0.72 6.90 6.52
C LEU A 106 -1.37 7.25 7.86
N ALA A 107 -0.64 7.99 8.67
CA ALA A 107 -1.07 8.45 9.97
C ALA A 107 -1.68 9.87 9.94
N ALA A 108 -2.54 10.18 8.97
CA ALA A 108 -3.06 11.52 8.69
C ALA A 108 -3.58 12.24 9.95
N HIS A 109 -4.38 11.56 10.77
CA HIS A 109 -4.93 12.11 12.01
C HIS A 109 -3.89 12.33 13.11
N ARG A 110 -2.78 11.57 13.13
CA ARG A 110 -1.68 11.74 14.09
C ARG A 110 -0.82 12.92 13.73
N LEU A 111 -0.40 13.02 12.48
CA LEU A 111 0.40 14.14 11.96
C LEU A 111 -0.24 15.49 12.26
N ILE A 112 -1.55 15.63 12.00
CA ILE A 112 -2.28 16.88 12.29
C ILE A 112 -2.26 17.21 13.77
N ARG A 113 -2.50 16.22 14.62
CA ARG A 113 -2.57 16.41 16.08
C ARG A 113 -1.24 16.89 16.63
N HIS A 114 -0.13 16.38 16.07
CA HIS A 114 1.23 16.70 16.50
C HIS A 114 1.95 17.70 15.58
N ARG A 115 1.20 18.49 14.78
CA ARG A 115 1.75 19.48 13.85
C ARG A 115 2.73 20.48 14.50
N ARG A 116 2.60 20.75 15.81
CA ARG A 116 3.55 21.63 16.54
C ARG A 116 4.92 20.97 16.68
N GLN A 117 4.99 19.64 16.82
CA GLN A 117 6.26 18.92 16.85
C GLN A 117 6.91 18.91 15.48
N ILE A 118 6.15 18.61 14.41
CA ILE A 118 6.62 18.70 13.02
C ILE A 118 7.16 20.09 12.70
N ALA A 119 6.44 21.14 13.11
CA ALA A 119 6.89 22.52 12.92
C ALA A 119 8.19 22.86 13.68
N ARG A 120 8.42 22.27 14.85
CA ARG A 120 9.68 22.40 15.59
C ARG A 120 10.81 21.69 14.88
N TRP A 121 10.58 20.47 14.40
CA TRP A 121 11.56 19.68 13.65
C TRP A 121 12.02 20.41 12.41
N ARG A 122 11.09 20.95 11.62
CA ARG A 122 11.43 21.74 10.45
C ARG A 122 12.26 23.00 10.81
N ARG A 123 11.89 23.72 11.89
CA ARG A 123 12.67 24.88 12.37
C ARG A 123 14.06 24.50 12.88
N ALA A 124 14.24 23.27 13.35
CA ALA A 124 15.53 22.73 13.76
C ALA A 124 16.38 22.24 12.56
N GLY A 125 15.88 22.39 11.32
CA GLY A 125 16.60 22.02 10.09
C GLY A 125 16.37 20.58 9.62
N ALA A 126 15.38 19.87 10.20
CA ALA A 126 15.00 18.56 9.68
C ALA A 126 14.15 18.69 8.41
N SER A 127 14.41 17.82 7.42
CA SER A 127 13.59 17.69 6.21
C SER A 127 12.34 16.87 6.51
N ILE A 128 11.18 17.33 6.02
CA ILE A 128 9.87 16.67 6.20
C ILE A 128 9.45 16.04 4.87
N ASN A 129 9.37 14.73 4.82
CA ASN A 129 9.07 13.95 3.62
C ASN A 129 7.85 13.08 3.89
N LEU A 130 6.88 13.09 2.98
CA LEU A 130 5.61 12.39 3.15
C LEU A 130 5.32 11.49 1.97
N ILE A 131 4.97 10.23 2.24
CA ILE A 131 4.41 9.34 1.21
C ILE A 131 2.96 9.74 0.94
N VAL A 132 2.61 9.84 -0.33
CA VAL A 132 1.26 10.13 -0.82
C VAL A 132 0.71 8.88 -1.49
N TYR A 133 -0.22 8.21 -0.81
CA TYR A 133 -0.82 6.96 -1.28
C TYR A 133 -1.92 7.20 -2.31
N ASP A 134 -2.76 8.21 -2.11
CA ASP A 134 -3.77 8.69 -3.05
C ASP A 134 -4.32 10.06 -2.58
N LEU A 135 -5.18 10.66 -3.39
CA LEU A 135 -5.97 11.85 -3.04
C LEU A 135 -7.48 11.56 -3.05
N LEU A 136 -7.87 10.28 -3.10
CA LEU A 136 -9.26 9.85 -3.19
C LEU A 136 -10.17 10.39 -2.08
N PRO A 137 -9.73 10.53 -0.80
CA PRO A 137 -10.58 11.12 0.22
C PRO A 137 -10.97 12.60 -0.02
N LEU A 138 -10.25 13.29 -0.91
CA LEU A 138 -10.62 14.65 -1.37
C LEU A 138 -11.47 14.60 -2.63
N GLN A 139 -11.09 13.74 -3.60
CA GLN A 139 -11.73 13.63 -4.91
C GLN A 139 -13.11 12.98 -4.81
N ARG A 140 -13.23 11.99 -3.94
CA ARG A 140 -14.45 11.16 -3.75
C ARG A 140 -14.75 10.96 -2.25
N PRO A 141 -15.10 12.02 -1.54
CA PRO A 141 -15.41 11.95 -0.11
C PRO A 141 -16.59 11.04 0.20
N ASP A 142 -17.47 10.83 -0.77
CA ASP A 142 -18.62 9.90 -0.70
C ASP A 142 -18.21 8.43 -0.49
N TRP A 143 -16.98 8.04 -0.85
CA TRP A 143 -16.47 6.69 -0.64
C TRP A 143 -15.91 6.42 0.76
N PHE A 144 -15.72 7.45 1.55
CA PHE A 144 -15.03 7.35 2.84
C PHE A 144 -15.89 7.82 4.01
N PRO A 145 -15.62 7.35 5.24
CA PRO A 145 -16.21 7.92 6.43
C PRO A 145 -15.90 9.42 6.55
N ASP A 146 -16.82 10.21 7.08
CA ASP A 146 -16.67 11.68 7.20
C ASP A 146 -15.43 12.10 8.02
N SER A 147 -15.07 11.28 9.01
CA SER A 147 -13.86 11.49 9.80
C SER A 147 -12.60 11.38 8.94
N THR A 148 -12.57 10.46 7.98
CA THR A 148 -11.46 10.28 7.04
C THR A 148 -11.26 11.53 6.19
N GLY A 149 -12.34 12.03 5.57
CA GLY A 149 -12.27 13.26 4.75
C GLY A 149 -11.81 14.48 5.55
N ARG A 150 -12.28 14.64 6.80
CA ARG A 150 -11.82 15.74 7.68
C ARG A 150 -10.34 15.62 8.02
N ASN A 151 -9.90 14.44 8.42
CA ASN A 151 -8.49 14.19 8.74
C ASN A 151 -7.59 14.38 7.53
N PHE A 152 -8.03 13.89 6.38
CA PHE A 152 -7.24 13.97 5.15
C PHE A 152 -7.08 15.42 4.68
N ARG A 153 -8.14 16.26 4.73
CA ARG A 153 -8.01 17.71 4.45
C ARG A 153 -7.01 18.40 5.37
N GLY A 154 -6.99 18.02 6.64
CA GLY A 154 -5.99 18.55 7.58
C GLY A 154 -4.57 18.08 7.25
N TRP A 155 -4.41 16.81 6.85
CA TRP A 155 -3.13 16.24 6.44
C TRP A 155 -2.57 16.94 5.19
N ILE A 156 -3.40 17.21 4.18
CA ILE A 156 -3.01 18.00 3.00
C ILE A 156 -2.55 19.40 3.40
N LYS A 157 -3.27 20.09 4.31
CA LYS A 157 -2.82 21.39 4.81
C LYS A 157 -1.47 21.30 5.51
N LEU A 158 -1.19 20.19 6.22
CA LEU A 158 0.10 19.94 6.84
C LEU A 158 1.19 19.70 5.79
N LEU A 159 0.91 18.87 4.77
CA LEU A 159 1.80 18.63 3.64
C LEU A 159 2.15 19.96 2.98
N MET A 160 1.16 20.74 2.55
CA MET A 160 1.37 22.04 1.93
C MET A 160 2.17 23.02 2.80
N ARG A 161 2.05 22.93 4.13
CA ARG A 161 2.72 23.85 5.03
C ARG A 161 4.15 23.45 5.37
N TYR A 162 4.42 22.16 5.50
CA TYR A 162 5.67 21.69 6.11
C TYR A 162 6.50 20.75 5.25
N ALA A 163 5.90 20.04 4.27
CA ALA A 163 6.66 19.09 3.48
C ALA A 163 7.71 19.76 2.59
N ASP A 164 8.86 19.17 2.52
CA ASP A 164 9.91 19.48 1.56
C ASP A 164 9.81 18.54 0.35
N ARG A 165 9.40 17.27 0.58
CA ARG A 165 9.16 16.28 -0.47
C ARG A 165 7.85 15.54 -0.26
N ALA A 166 7.14 15.33 -1.37
CA ALA A 166 5.98 14.45 -1.48
C ALA A 166 6.36 13.29 -2.39
N ILE A 167 6.31 12.07 -1.86
CA ILE A 167 6.70 10.86 -2.58
C ILE A 167 5.44 10.09 -2.92
N CYS A 168 5.02 10.15 -4.17
CA CYS A 168 3.80 9.55 -4.68
C CYS A 168 4.04 8.12 -5.12
N ILE A 169 3.09 7.22 -4.82
CA ILE A 169 3.25 5.78 -5.14
C ILE A 169 2.95 5.44 -6.60
N SER A 170 2.51 6.40 -7.40
CA SER A 170 2.29 6.25 -8.86
C SER A 170 2.42 7.59 -9.55
N GLY A 171 2.59 7.57 -10.88
CA GLY A 171 2.56 8.77 -11.72
C GLY A 171 1.20 9.47 -11.68
N GLN A 172 0.09 8.71 -11.59
CA GLN A 172 -1.25 9.30 -11.47
C GLN A 172 -1.40 10.09 -10.16
N VAL A 173 -0.97 9.52 -9.03
CA VAL A 173 -1.00 10.24 -7.75
C VAL A 173 -0.11 11.49 -7.79
N ALA A 174 1.02 11.43 -8.50
CA ALA A 174 1.88 12.60 -8.68
C ALA A 174 1.21 13.67 -9.56
N ARG A 175 0.52 13.30 -10.63
CA ARG A 175 -0.29 14.23 -11.45
C ARG A 175 -1.37 14.89 -10.61
N ASP A 176 -2.18 14.10 -9.91
CA ASP A 176 -3.26 14.60 -9.05
C ASP A 176 -2.75 15.59 -7.98
N LEU A 177 -1.59 15.28 -7.37
CA LEU A 177 -0.96 16.16 -6.41
C LEU A 177 -0.43 17.45 -7.06
N ASN A 178 0.22 17.35 -8.22
CA ASN A 178 0.72 18.51 -8.93
C ASN A 178 -0.42 19.44 -9.36
N ASP A 179 -1.54 18.91 -9.85
CA ASP A 179 -2.72 19.69 -10.21
C ASP A 179 -3.25 20.47 -8.99
N MET A 180 -3.29 19.81 -7.82
CA MET A 180 -3.67 20.47 -6.59
C MET A 180 -2.64 21.54 -6.17
N LEU A 181 -1.34 21.30 -6.34
CA LEU A 181 -0.28 22.25 -6.01
C LEU A 181 -0.27 23.45 -6.95
N GLN A 182 -0.74 23.33 -8.21
CA GLN A 182 -0.88 24.48 -9.12
C GLN A 182 -1.84 25.55 -8.57
N ALA A 183 -2.84 25.15 -7.82
CA ALA A 183 -3.76 26.06 -7.14
C ALA A 183 -3.18 26.67 -5.84
N ALA A 184 -2.01 26.23 -5.38
CA ALA A 184 -1.36 26.71 -4.18
C ALA A 184 -0.53 27.98 -4.45
N PRO A 185 -0.28 28.83 -3.43
CA PRO A 185 0.64 29.97 -3.55
C PRO A 185 2.04 29.53 -4.02
N ALA A 186 2.71 30.36 -4.85
CA ALA A 186 4.01 30.06 -5.43
C ALA A 186 5.06 29.54 -4.41
N PRO A 187 5.23 30.15 -3.21
CA PRO A 187 6.22 29.65 -2.25
C PRO A 187 5.95 28.22 -1.73
N VAL A 188 4.69 27.76 -1.79
CA VAL A 188 4.34 26.38 -1.43
C VAL A 188 4.68 25.44 -2.57
N ARG A 189 4.27 25.79 -3.79
CA ARG A 189 4.50 25.02 -5.01
C ARG A 189 5.99 24.83 -5.30
N GLU A 190 6.78 25.89 -5.19
CA GLU A 190 8.22 25.89 -5.47
C GLU A 190 9.05 25.11 -4.42
N ARG A 191 8.51 24.97 -3.20
CA ARG A 191 9.20 24.26 -2.12
C ARG A 191 9.04 22.76 -2.18
N ILE A 192 7.87 22.26 -2.59
CA ILE A 192 7.55 20.84 -2.49
C ILE A 192 8.05 20.11 -3.74
N GLU A 193 9.10 19.32 -3.57
CA GLU A 193 9.59 18.41 -4.60
C GLU A 193 8.64 17.20 -4.67
N VAL A 194 8.07 16.92 -5.84
CA VAL A 194 7.20 15.76 -6.07
C VAL A 194 7.98 14.65 -6.77
N HIS A 195 8.04 13.49 -6.15
CA HIS A 195 8.74 12.30 -6.66
C HIS A 195 7.78 11.14 -6.83
N VAL A 196 8.10 10.21 -7.72
CA VAL A 196 7.36 8.96 -7.89
C VAL A 196 8.19 7.79 -7.36
N MET A 197 7.57 6.98 -6.54
CA MET A 197 8.11 5.73 -6.01
C MET A 197 7.13 4.61 -6.36
N PRO A 198 7.33 3.88 -7.45
CA PRO A 198 6.46 2.77 -7.83
C PRO A 198 6.55 1.66 -6.78
N LEU A 199 5.44 0.95 -6.57
CA LEU A 199 5.38 -0.18 -5.66
C LEU A 199 5.64 -1.50 -6.41
N SER A 200 5.86 -2.58 -5.65
CA SER A 200 6.01 -3.92 -6.19
C SER A 200 4.78 -4.79 -5.93
N GLY A 201 4.53 -5.75 -6.83
CA GLY A 201 3.58 -6.85 -6.65
C GLY A 201 4.12 -8.03 -5.83
N ALA A 202 5.33 -7.94 -5.27
CA ALA A 202 5.87 -9.01 -4.44
C ALA A 202 5.14 -9.10 -3.10
N ILE A 203 4.47 -10.22 -2.85
CA ILE A 203 3.78 -10.51 -1.59
C ILE A 203 4.77 -11.11 -0.59
N GLU A 204 5.71 -11.90 -1.10
CA GLU A 204 6.71 -12.62 -0.32
C GLU A 204 7.56 -11.63 0.49
N HIS A 205 7.89 -11.98 1.70
CA HIS A 205 8.73 -11.20 2.62
C HIS A 205 8.17 -9.84 3.04
N SER A 206 6.87 -9.56 2.80
CA SER A 206 6.22 -8.32 3.24
C SER A 206 5.54 -8.43 4.61
N SER A 207 5.34 -9.64 5.10
CA SER A 207 4.71 -9.93 6.40
C SER A 207 5.31 -11.20 7.02
N PRO A 208 5.22 -11.36 8.36
CA PRO A 208 5.56 -12.64 8.99
C PRO A 208 4.68 -13.75 8.44
N THR A 209 5.27 -14.90 8.17
CA THR A 209 4.54 -16.10 7.74
C THR A 209 3.65 -16.63 8.86
N THR A 210 2.37 -16.84 8.56
CA THR A 210 1.41 -17.41 9.51
C THR A 210 0.90 -18.79 9.05
N GLY A 211 1.28 -19.22 7.83
CA GLY A 211 0.81 -20.44 7.21
C GLY A 211 -0.63 -20.34 6.71
N ILE A 212 -1.13 -21.45 6.18
CA ILE A 212 -2.52 -21.58 5.72
C ILE A 212 -3.31 -22.34 6.78
N ASP A 213 -4.33 -21.72 7.33
CA ASP A 213 -5.20 -22.33 8.34
C ASP A 213 -6.13 -23.41 7.74
N ALA A 214 -6.84 -24.13 8.60
CA ALA A 214 -7.75 -25.20 8.17
C ALA A 214 -8.88 -24.70 7.23
N LYS A 215 -9.34 -23.45 7.41
CA LYS A 215 -10.35 -22.84 6.53
C LYS A 215 -9.77 -22.54 5.15
N GLY A 216 -8.55 -22.04 5.10
CA GLY A 216 -7.82 -21.79 3.85
C GLY A 216 -7.56 -23.11 3.09
N ILE A 217 -7.12 -24.17 3.78
CA ILE A 217 -6.94 -25.50 3.17
C ILE A 217 -8.26 -26.02 2.59
N ALA A 218 -9.36 -25.93 3.35
CA ALA A 218 -10.68 -26.34 2.88
C ALA A 218 -11.15 -25.51 1.67
N ALA A 219 -10.89 -24.18 1.67
CA ALA A 219 -11.21 -23.33 0.53
C ALA A 219 -10.44 -23.75 -0.73
N LEU A 220 -9.12 -23.97 -0.62
CA LEU A 220 -8.29 -24.44 -1.74
C LEU A 220 -8.76 -25.81 -2.25
N GLY A 221 -9.14 -26.73 -1.37
CA GLY A 221 -9.69 -28.04 -1.76
C GLY A 221 -11.00 -27.94 -2.54
N ARG A 222 -11.89 -27.01 -2.19
CA ARG A 222 -13.15 -26.75 -2.93
C ARG A 222 -12.92 -26.19 -4.33
N LEU A 223 -11.78 -25.54 -4.55
CA LEU A 223 -11.43 -24.90 -5.81
C LEU A 223 -10.61 -25.81 -6.73
N GLN A 224 -10.27 -27.03 -6.29
CA GLN A 224 -9.50 -27.95 -7.10
C GLN A 224 -10.23 -28.24 -8.42
N ASP A 225 -9.50 -28.12 -9.53
CA ASP A 225 -9.99 -28.38 -10.91
C ASP A 225 -11.18 -27.49 -11.35
N GLN A 226 -11.42 -26.35 -10.68
CA GLN A 226 -12.46 -25.41 -11.03
C GLN A 226 -11.88 -24.12 -11.58
N ASP A 227 -12.53 -23.52 -12.59
CA ASP A 227 -12.21 -22.15 -12.98
C ASP A 227 -12.57 -21.19 -11.87
N MET A 228 -11.67 -20.24 -11.59
CA MET A 228 -11.81 -19.30 -10.48
C MET A 228 -11.49 -17.87 -10.92
N VAL A 229 -12.43 -16.97 -10.67
CA VAL A 229 -12.21 -15.53 -10.67
C VAL A 229 -11.85 -15.10 -9.25
N LEU A 230 -10.70 -14.44 -9.08
CA LEU A 230 -10.24 -13.91 -7.80
C LEU A 230 -10.42 -12.38 -7.76
N ALA A 231 -10.97 -11.86 -6.67
CA ALA A 231 -10.98 -10.43 -6.38
C ALA A 231 -10.39 -10.14 -5.01
N VAL A 232 -9.43 -9.21 -4.91
CA VAL A 232 -8.70 -8.91 -3.68
C VAL A 232 -8.87 -7.45 -3.29
N GLY A 233 -9.27 -7.23 -2.05
CA GLY A 233 -9.37 -5.89 -1.46
C GLY A 233 -10.46 -5.78 -0.39
N THR A 234 -10.30 -4.83 0.52
CA THR A 234 -11.29 -4.49 1.54
C THR A 234 -12.66 -4.22 0.90
N ILE A 235 -13.74 -4.67 1.54
CA ILE A 235 -15.09 -4.47 1.03
C ILE A 235 -15.53 -3.03 1.32
N GLU A 236 -15.17 -2.12 0.42
CA GLU A 236 -15.43 -0.68 0.50
C GLU A 236 -15.91 -0.13 -0.87
N PRO A 237 -16.61 1.03 -0.92
CA PRO A 237 -17.31 1.48 -2.13
C PRO A 237 -16.41 1.60 -3.37
N ARG A 238 -15.17 2.07 -3.19
CA ARG A 238 -14.23 2.26 -4.31
C ARG A 238 -13.72 0.97 -4.94
N LYS A 239 -13.86 -0.18 -4.25
CA LYS A 239 -13.34 -1.48 -4.77
C LYS A 239 -14.26 -2.15 -5.78
N GLY A 240 -15.52 -1.70 -5.93
CA GLY A 240 -16.42 -2.13 -7.00
C GLY A 240 -16.83 -3.61 -6.95
N HIS A 241 -16.75 -4.25 -5.78
CA HIS A 241 -17.17 -5.66 -5.61
C HIS A 241 -18.62 -5.90 -5.98
N ASP A 242 -19.47 -4.88 -5.84
CA ASP A 242 -20.90 -4.92 -6.20
C ASP A 242 -21.12 -5.20 -7.69
N SER A 243 -20.38 -4.52 -8.59
CA SER A 243 -20.51 -4.75 -10.03
C SER A 243 -20.00 -6.14 -10.44
N LEU A 244 -18.91 -6.61 -9.83
CA LEU A 244 -18.37 -7.95 -10.10
C LEU A 244 -19.35 -9.04 -9.61
N ILE A 245 -19.90 -8.91 -8.40
CA ILE A 245 -20.86 -9.89 -7.87
C ILE A 245 -22.11 -9.93 -8.75
N ALA A 246 -22.62 -8.79 -9.18
CA ALA A 246 -23.78 -8.75 -10.08
C ALA A 246 -23.50 -9.45 -11.43
N ALA A 247 -22.29 -9.29 -11.99
CA ALA A 247 -21.88 -9.99 -13.20
C ALA A 247 -21.76 -11.51 -12.98
N MET A 248 -21.22 -11.94 -11.85
CA MET A 248 -21.14 -13.37 -11.52
C MET A 248 -22.50 -13.98 -11.25
N GLU A 249 -23.40 -13.29 -10.54
CA GLU A 249 -24.79 -13.77 -10.36
C GLU A 249 -25.54 -13.86 -11.70
N HIS A 250 -25.22 -12.97 -12.66
CA HIS A 250 -25.74 -13.09 -14.03
C HIS A 250 -25.21 -14.36 -14.69
N LEU A 251 -23.90 -14.63 -14.65
CA LEU A 251 -23.29 -15.85 -15.21
C LEU A 251 -23.86 -17.10 -14.59
N TRP A 252 -23.99 -17.17 -13.27
CA TRP A 252 -24.51 -18.37 -12.58
C TRP A 252 -25.95 -18.70 -12.94
N ARG A 253 -26.72 -17.72 -13.43
CA ARG A 253 -28.09 -17.97 -13.94
C ARG A 253 -28.11 -18.42 -15.39
N THR A 254 -27.14 -18.01 -16.19
CA THR A 254 -27.15 -18.23 -17.65
C THR A 254 -26.25 -19.36 -18.10
N GLU A 255 -25.20 -19.68 -17.32
CA GLU A 255 -24.15 -20.62 -17.70
C GLU A 255 -23.97 -21.71 -16.63
N ALA A 256 -24.17 -22.97 -17.03
CA ALA A 256 -24.01 -24.09 -16.12
C ALA A 256 -22.56 -24.30 -15.64
N ALA A 257 -21.58 -24.03 -16.54
CA ALA A 257 -20.13 -24.16 -16.29
C ALA A 257 -19.49 -22.83 -15.89
N ALA A 258 -20.26 -21.92 -15.25
CA ALA A 258 -19.72 -20.65 -14.78
C ALA A 258 -18.69 -20.81 -13.66
N PRO A 259 -17.64 -19.99 -13.65
CA PRO A 259 -16.52 -20.11 -12.71
C PRO A 259 -16.93 -19.81 -11.26
N HIS A 260 -16.07 -20.21 -10.33
CA HIS A 260 -16.15 -19.75 -8.94
C HIS A 260 -15.72 -18.29 -8.82
N LEU A 261 -16.33 -17.57 -7.89
CA LEU A 261 -15.85 -16.25 -7.44
C LEU A 261 -15.30 -16.36 -6.03
N VAL A 262 -14.03 -16.02 -5.87
CA VAL A 262 -13.38 -15.90 -4.56
C VAL A 262 -13.09 -14.41 -4.29
N VAL A 263 -13.68 -13.88 -3.23
CA VAL A 263 -13.39 -12.52 -2.76
C VAL A 263 -12.54 -12.63 -1.51
N VAL A 264 -11.34 -12.03 -1.55
CA VAL A 264 -10.43 -11.94 -0.40
C VAL A 264 -10.40 -10.51 0.09
N GLY A 265 -10.91 -10.28 1.30
CA GLY A 265 -10.89 -8.95 1.88
C GLY A 265 -11.76 -8.77 3.09
N ARG A 266 -11.30 -7.97 4.03
CA ARG A 266 -12.01 -7.67 5.27
C ARG A 266 -13.25 -6.82 5.01
N PRO A 267 -14.29 -6.93 5.88
CA PRO A 267 -15.38 -5.97 5.92
C PRO A 267 -14.83 -4.55 6.07
N GLY A 268 -15.25 -3.65 5.19
CA GLY A 268 -14.90 -2.24 5.23
C GLY A 268 -16.08 -1.38 5.68
N TRP A 269 -16.13 -0.17 5.22
CA TRP A 269 -17.11 0.85 5.59
C TRP A 269 -18.06 1.18 4.43
N ARG A 270 -19.27 1.69 4.76
CA ARG A 270 -20.30 2.13 3.79
C ARG A 270 -20.71 1.05 2.78
N THR A 271 -20.62 -0.21 3.17
CA THR A 271 -20.97 -1.36 2.32
C THR A 271 -21.77 -2.42 3.10
N GLU A 272 -22.50 -2.03 4.14
CA GLU A 272 -23.23 -2.92 5.02
C GLU A 272 -24.25 -3.79 4.25
N ALA A 273 -24.97 -3.20 3.31
CA ALA A 273 -25.92 -3.91 2.45
C ALA A 273 -25.20 -4.92 1.53
N LEU A 274 -24.08 -4.54 0.91
CA LEU A 274 -23.27 -5.43 0.10
C LEU A 274 -22.70 -6.59 0.94
N GLN A 275 -22.19 -6.31 2.13
CA GLN A 275 -21.67 -7.34 3.03
C GLN A 275 -22.78 -8.31 3.48
N ALA A 276 -24.00 -7.83 3.74
CA ALA A 276 -25.15 -8.68 4.05
C ALA A 276 -25.51 -9.57 2.85
N HIS A 277 -25.52 -9.00 1.64
CA HIS A 277 -25.74 -9.74 0.40
C HIS A 277 -24.67 -10.84 0.20
N MET A 278 -23.39 -10.51 0.38
CA MET A 278 -22.27 -11.47 0.26
C MET A 278 -22.40 -12.64 1.25
N ARG A 279 -22.82 -12.37 2.51
CA ARG A 279 -23.05 -13.44 3.50
C ARG A 279 -24.19 -14.35 3.08
N ALA A 280 -25.31 -13.78 2.61
CA ALA A 280 -26.43 -14.56 2.12
C ALA A 280 -26.08 -15.35 0.85
N LEU A 281 -25.26 -14.76 -0.03
CA LEU A 281 -24.78 -15.42 -1.25
C LEU A 281 -23.90 -16.62 -0.92
N ALA A 282 -22.97 -16.50 0.03
CA ALA A 282 -22.10 -17.58 0.48
C ALA A 282 -22.85 -18.78 1.06
N GLN A 283 -24.09 -18.59 1.52
CA GLN A 283 -24.95 -19.68 2.04
C GLN A 283 -25.69 -20.41 0.93
N ARG A 284 -26.06 -19.71 -0.16
CA ARG A 284 -26.95 -20.25 -1.21
C ARG A 284 -26.23 -20.64 -2.50
N GLU A 285 -25.06 -20.04 -2.79
CA GLU A 285 -24.32 -20.25 -4.01
C GLU A 285 -22.97 -20.92 -3.70
N PRO A 286 -22.81 -22.23 -3.99
CA PRO A 286 -21.58 -22.95 -3.68
C PRO A 286 -20.36 -22.48 -4.48
N ARG A 287 -20.54 -21.76 -5.58
CA ARG A 287 -19.46 -21.18 -6.38
C ARG A 287 -18.97 -19.83 -5.84
N PHE A 288 -19.56 -19.29 -4.76
CA PHE A 288 -19.12 -18.07 -4.12
C PHE A 288 -18.38 -18.35 -2.80
N LEU A 289 -17.19 -17.75 -2.65
CA LEU A 289 -16.43 -17.77 -1.39
C LEU A 289 -16.03 -16.34 -1.02
N TRP A 290 -16.26 -15.98 0.24
CA TRP A 290 -15.73 -14.75 0.83
C TRP A 290 -14.79 -15.11 1.98
N LEU A 291 -13.50 -14.74 1.82
CA LEU A 291 -12.41 -14.95 2.77
C LEU A 291 -12.04 -13.60 3.37
N ASP A 292 -12.51 -13.33 4.56
CA ASP A 292 -12.35 -12.05 5.25
C ASP A 292 -11.03 -11.92 6.02
N ASN A 293 -10.31 -13.03 6.19
CA ASN A 293 -9.01 -13.08 6.86
C ASN A 293 -8.12 -14.15 6.20
N ALA A 294 -7.40 -13.75 5.16
CA ALA A 294 -6.44 -14.61 4.49
C ALA A 294 -5.01 -14.23 4.90
N SER A 295 -4.17 -15.24 5.15
CA SER A 295 -2.71 -15.05 5.28
C SER A 295 -2.09 -14.71 3.92
N ASP A 296 -0.87 -14.19 3.91
CA ASP A 296 -0.15 -13.90 2.66
C ASP A 296 0.15 -15.21 1.89
N GLU A 297 0.38 -16.33 2.59
CA GLU A 297 0.55 -17.66 1.97
C GLU A 297 -0.74 -18.14 1.29
N LEU A 298 -1.89 -17.98 1.96
CA LEU A 298 -3.18 -18.31 1.34
C LEU A 298 -3.47 -17.40 0.15
N LEU A 299 -3.20 -16.10 0.27
CA LEU A 299 -3.38 -15.15 -0.82
C LEU A 299 -2.50 -15.50 -2.03
N THR A 300 -1.23 -15.84 -1.80
CA THR A 300 -0.31 -16.30 -2.86
C THR A 300 -0.83 -17.56 -3.54
N ALA A 301 -1.27 -18.58 -2.76
CA ALA A 301 -1.85 -19.78 -3.29
C ALA A 301 -3.11 -19.53 -4.13
N LEU A 302 -3.96 -18.58 -3.71
CA LEU A 302 -5.15 -18.18 -4.46
C LEU A 302 -4.79 -17.44 -5.76
N TYR A 303 -3.79 -16.56 -5.76
CA TYR A 303 -3.30 -15.97 -7.02
C TYR A 303 -2.76 -17.03 -7.97
N MET A 304 -1.92 -17.94 -7.50
CA MET A 304 -1.38 -19.04 -8.32
C MET A 304 -2.48 -19.96 -8.88
N ARG A 305 -3.61 -20.06 -8.20
CA ARG A 305 -4.75 -20.89 -8.60
C ARG A 305 -5.74 -20.17 -9.51
N ALA A 306 -5.75 -18.83 -9.49
CA ALA A 306 -6.75 -18.04 -10.21
C ALA A 306 -6.67 -18.26 -11.73
N SER A 307 -7.80 -18.53 -12.38
CA SER A 307 -7.93 -18.52 -13.86
C SER A 307 -7.98 -17.10 -14.39
N LEU A 308 -8.48 -16.16 -13.56
CA LEU A 308 -8.57 -14.73 -13.87
C LEU A 308 -8.62 -13.93 -12.56
N VAL A 309 -7.94 -12.79 -12.50
CA VAL A 309 -8.06 -11.84 -11.39
C VAL A 309 -8.90 -10.65 -11.85
N ALA A 310 -9.96 -10.33 -11.13
CA ALA A 310 -10.83 -9.19 -11.41
C ALA A 310 -10.55 -8.03 -10.44
N VAL A 311 -10.28 -6.85 -10.98
CA VAL A 311 -10.02 -5.63 -10.22
C VAL A 311 -11.00 -4.53 -10.64
N PRO A 312 -12.26 -4.62 -10.16
CA PRO A 312 -13.33 -3.71 -10.56
C PRO A 312 -13.28 -2.34 -9.88
N SER A 313 -12.17 -2.00 -9.25
CA SER A 313 -11.99 -0.77 -8.47
C SER A 313 -12.34 0.48 -9.30
N ARG A 314 -13.08 1.41 -8.67
CA ARG A 314 -13.48 2.71 -9.22
C ARG A 314 -12.44 3.81 -8.96
N GLY A 315 -11.45 3.52 -8.09
CA GLY A 315 -10.35 4.41 -7.77
C GLY A 315 -9.27 3.72 -6.96
N GLU A 316 -8.01 3.96 -7.32
CA GLU A 316 -6.82 3.39 -6.69
C GLU A 316 -5.67 4.39 -6.72
N GLY A 317 -4.76 4.25 -5.73
CA GLY A 317 -3.50 4.99 -5.75
C GLY A 317 -2.40 4.28 -6.55
N TYR A 318 -2.44 2.93 -6.62
CA TYR A 318 -1.48 2.13 -7.38
C TYR A 318 -2.14 0.93 -8.06
N GLY A 319 -2.75 0.03 -7.27
CA GLY A 319 -3.32 -1.21 -7.78
C GLY A 319 -2.47 -2.43 -7.46
N LEU A 320 -2.09 -2.60 -6.19
CA LEU A 320 -1.35 -3.78 -5.74
C LEU A 320 -1.94 -5.10 -6.25
N PRO A 321 -3.28 -5.34 -6.24
CA PRO A 321 -3.84 -6.59 -6.77
C PRO A 321 -3.55 -6.82 -8.26
N VAL A 322 -3.43 -5.76 -9.06
CA VAL A 322 -3.02 -5.87 -10.48
C VAL A 322 -1.57 -6.31 -10.56
N ALA A 323 -0.68 -5.62 -9.84
CA ALA A 323 0.74 -5.93 -9.84
C ALA A 323 1.03 -7.34 -9.28
N GLU A 324 0.36 -7.72 -8.19
CA GLU A 324 0.44 -9.05 -7.56
C GLU A 324 0.04 -10.16 -8.55
N ALA A 325 -1.10 -10.01 -9.23
CA ALA A 325 -1.60 -10.98 -10.18
C ALA A 325 -0.68 -11.16 -11.41
N LEU A 326 -0.23 -10.05 -12.00
CA LEU A 326 0.67 -10.07 -13.15
C LEU A 326 2.02 -10.71 -12.80
N ARG A 327 2.54 -10.46 -11.60
CA ARG A 327 3.75 -11.11 -11.11
C ARG A 327 3.60 -12.63 -11.01
N GLN A 328 2.41 -13.12 -10.68
CA GLN A 328 2.10 -14.56 -10.63
C GLN A 328 1.70 -15.14 -12.00
N GLY A 329 1.87 -14.40 -13.09
CA GLY A 329 1.48 -14.85 -14.43
C GLY A 329 -0.03 -15.03 -14.59
N ARG A 330 -0.84 -14.24 -13.90
CA ARG A 330 -2.31 -14.34 -14.01
C ARG A 330 -2.85 -13.23 -14.90
N LYS A 331 -3.86 -13.61 -15.70
CA LYS A 331 -4.69 -12.63 -16.43
C LYS A 331 -5.40 -11.72 -15.44
N VAL A 332 -5.47 -10.44 -15.77
CA VAL A 332 -6.17 -9.44 -14.96
C VAL A 332 -7.20 -8.72 -15.81
N LEU A 333 -8.45 -8.67 -15.34
CA LEU A 333 -9.48 -7.79 -15.88
C LEU A 333 -9.67 -6.65 -14.89
N ALA A 334 -9.21 -5.47 -15.24
CA ALA A 334 -9.29 -4.27 -14.43
C ALA A 334 -10.23 -3.23 -15.06
N ARG A 335 -10.86 -2.39 -14.23
CA ARG A 335 -11.51 -1.19 -14.75
C ARG A 335 -10.49 -0.31 -15.46
N ASP A 336 -10.90 0.36 -16.52
CA ASP A 336 -10.04 1.31 -17.24
C ASP A 336 -9.82 2.58 -16.39
N LEU A 337 -8.80 2.53 -15.55
CA LEU A 337 -8.36 3.66 -14.74
C LEU A 337 -6.97 4.13 -15.17
N PRO A 338 -6.69 5.46 -15.14
CA PRO A 338 -5.37 5.99 -15.51
C PRO A 338 -4.21 5.35 -14.75
N VAL A 339 -4.39 5.06 -13.46
CA VAL A 339 -3.36 4.41 -12.63
C VAL A 339 -3.08 2.97 -13.08
N PHE A 340 -4.07 2.24 -13.56
CA PHE A 340 -3.86 0.88 -14.08
C PHE A 340 -3.20 0.87 -15.45
N ARG A 341 -3.39 1.94 -16.25
CA ARG A 341 -2.67 2.13 -17.51
C ARG A 341 -1.15 2.26 -17.30
N GLU A 342 -0.70 2.72 -16.15
CA GLU A 342 0.73 2.72 -15.79
C GLU A 342 1.31 1.31 -15.59
N LEU A 343 0.45 0.33 -15.30
CA LEU A 343 0.79 -1.09 -15.16
C LEU A 343 0.55 -1.89 -16.43
N GLU A 344 0.19 -1.25 -17.56
CA GLU A 344 -0.21 -1.92 -18.81
C GLU A 344 0.93 -2.78 -19.37
N ARG A 345 0.62 -4.06 -19.55
CA ARG A 345 1.49 -5.10 -20.10
C ARG A 345 0.67 -6.31 -20.54
N PRO A 346 1.27 -7.30 -21.23
CA PRO A 346 0.59 -8.54 -21.57
C PRO A 346 -0.07 -9.17 -20.35
N GLY A 347 -1.33 -9.61 -20.50
CA GLY A 347 -2.13 -10.18 -19.43
C GLY A 347 -3.00 -9.18 -18.64
N LEU A 348 -2.82 -7.87 -18.83
CA LEU A 348 -3.73 -6.86 -18.28
C LEU A 348 -4.74 -6.40 -19.34
N TYR A 349 -6.00 -6.62 -19.03
CA TYR A 349 -7.14 -6.28 -19.87
C TYR A 349 -8.04 -5.27 -19.16
N PHE A 350 -8.73 -4.42 -19.94
CA PHE A 350 -9.55 -3.36 -19.37
C PHE A 350 -11.02 -3.51 -19.74
N PHE A 351 -11.89 -3.02 -18.86
CA PHE A 351 -13.31 -2.84 -19.12
C PHE A 351 -13.79 -1.45 -18.69
N GLN A 352 -14.84 -0.95 -19.34
CA GLN A 352 -15.51 0.32 -19.04
C GLN A 352 -17.00 0.09 -18.73
N ASP A 353 -17.66 -0.82 -19.44
CA ASP A 353 -19.06 -1.14 -19.22
C ASP A 353 -19.22 -2.04 -17.98
N GLU A 354 -19.94 -1.50 -16.98
CA GLU A 354 -20.22 -2.19 -15.70
C GLU A 354 -21.54 -2.96 -15.71
N THR A 355 -22.27 -2.98 -16.82
CA THR A 355 -23.52 -3.77 -16.87
C THR A 355 -23.19 -5.24 -16.58
N PRO A 356 -24.03 -5.93 -15.79
CA PRO A 356 -23.77 -7.32 -15.43
C PRO A 356 -23.52 -8.22 -16.63
N ALA A 357 -24.27 -8.04 -17.71
CA ALA A 357 -24.12 -8.83 -18.93
C ALA A 357 -22.81 -8.57 -19.67
N ALA A 358 -22.41 -7.29 -19.82
CA ALA A 358 -21.16 -6.94 -20.53
C ALA A 358 -19.95 -7.41 -19.75
N LEU A 359 -19.91 -7.17 -18.44
CA LEU A 359 -18.81 -7.63 -17.58
C LEU A 359 -18.74 -9.16 -17.55
N ALA A 360 -19.90 -9.84 -17.47
CA ALA A 360 -19.98 -11.29 -17.52
C ALA A 360 -19.41 -11.85 -18.84
N ALA A 361 -19.80 -11.28 -19.99
CA ALA A 361 -19.28 -11.68 -21.30
C ALA A 361 -17.75 -11.52 -21.38
N ARG A 362 -17.21 -10.43 -20.84
CA ARG A 362 -15.79 -10.17 -20.82
C ARG A 362 -15.02 -11.16 -19.93
N LEU A 363 -15.59 -11.53 -18.79
CA LEU A 363 -15.03 -12.57 -17.92
C LEU A 363 -14.94 -13.92 -18.65
N VAL A 364 -16.02 -14.35 -19.31
CA VAL A 364 -16.05 -15.62 -20.07
C VAL A 364 -15.04 -15.63 -21.22
N GLU A 365 -14.90 -14.52 -21.93
CA GLU A 365 -13.91 -14.36 -23.01
C GLU A 365 -12.49 -14.58 -22.47
N LEU A 366 -12.16 -13.89 -21.37
CA LEU A 366 -10.80 -13.93 -20.81
C LEU A 366 -10.46 -15.24 -20.09
N LEU A 367 -11.44 -15.96 -19.57
CA LEU A 367 -11.19 -17.29 -19.04
C LEU A 367 -10.65 -18.26 -20.10
N LYS A 368 -11.04 -18.07 -21.38
CA LYS A 368 -10.58 -18.88 -22.52
C LYS A 368 -9.24 -18.40 -23.11
N ALA A 369 -8.79 -17.20 -22.77
CA ALA A 369 -7.52 -16.66 -23.26
C ALA A 369 -6.33 -17.37 -22.58
N PRO A 370 -5.16 -17.48 -23.22
CA PRO A 370 -3.97 -18.04 -22.61
C PRO A 370 -3.48 -17.18 -21.43
N ASP A 371 -2.84 -17.80 -20.47
CA ASP A 371 -2.16 -17.07 -19.39
C ASP A 371 -0.91 -16.35 -19.94
N PRO A 372 -0.61 -15.16 -19.46
CA PRO A 372 0.63 -14.46 -19.78
C PRO A 372 1.82 -15.10 -19.06
N ASP A 373 3.03 -14.83 -19.55
CA ASP A 373 4.23 -15.14 -18.79
C ASP A 373 4.27 -14.34 -17.49
N PRO A 374 4.78 -14.92 -16.39
CA PRO A 374 4.96 -14.17 -15.14
C PRO A 374 5.84 -12.94 -15.34
N TYR A 375 5.40 -11.80 -14.82
CA TYR A 375 6.18 -10.59 -14.87
C TYR A 375 7.10 -10.49 -13.65
N ALA A 376 8.40 -10.59 -13.87
CA ALA A 376 9.41 -10.34 -12.86
C ALA A 376 9.70 -8.83 -12.78
N ASP A 377 9.15 -8.14 -11.79
CA ASP A 377 9.66 -6.83 -11.38
C ASP A 377 10.90 -7.01 -10.48
N ALA A 378 11.68 -5.96 -10.26
CA ALA A 378 12.84 -6.00 -9.35
C ALA A 378 12.43 -6.02 -7.87
N GLY A 379 11.17 -6.18 -7.58
CA GLY A 379 10.65 -6.26 -6.23
C GLY A 379 10.68 -4.93 -5.49
N TRP A 380 10.63 -5.03 -4.17
CA TRP A 380 10.65 -3.87 -3.28
C TRP A 380 11.99 -3.13 -3.26
N ASP A 381 13.05 -3.70 -3.84
CA ASP A 381 14.36 -3.05 -3.95
C ASP A 381 14.31 -1.81 -4.84
N ASP A 382 13.54 -1.85 -5.94
CA ASP A 382 13.36 -0.67 -6.79
C ASP A 382 12.55 0.42 -6.08
N SER A 383 11.50 0.03 -5.34
CA SER A 383 10.74 0.97 -4.52
C SER A 383 11.64 1.64 -3.47
N ALA A 384 12.46 0.86 -2.76
CA ALA A 384 13.39 1.38 -1.76
C ALA A 384 14.47 2.29 -2.39
N ARG A 385 15.05 1.91 -3.54
CA ARG A 385 16.00 2.76 -4.27
C ARG A 385 15.36 4.08 -4.73
N ALA A 386 14.14 4.03 -5.27
CA ALA A 386 13.41 5.23 -5.66
C ALA A 386 13.14 6.14 -4.44
N LEU A 387 12.76 5.56 -3.29
CA LEU A 387 12.60 6.28 -2.04
C LEU A 387 13.90 6.95 -1.59
N LEU A 388 15.01 6.22 -1.58
CA LEU A 388 16.30 6.74 -1.15
C LEU A 388 16.80 7.87 -2.07
N ARG A 389 16.59 7.76 -3.38
CA ARG A 389 16.85 8.85 -4.34
C ARG A 389 15.99 10.07 -4.04
N ALA A 390 14.69 9.88 -3.86
CA ALA A 390 13.78 10.96 -3.51
C ALA A 390 14.20 11.67 -2.21
N LEU A 391 14.76 10.94 -1.25
CA LEU A 391 15.30 11.47 0.00
C LEU A 391 16.71 12.07 -0.15
N LYS A 392 17.35 11.94 -1.32
CA LYS A 392 18.74 12.37 -1.61
C LYS A 392 19.76 11.67 -0.68
N LEU A 393 19.54 10.39 -0.44
CA LEU A 393 20.40 9.53 0.38
C LEU A 393 21.28 8.60 -0.46
N VAL A 394 21.01 8.49 -1.75
CA VAL A 394 21.84 7.81 -2.75
C VAL A 394 21.84 8.64 -4.03
N ASP A 395 22.93 8.54 -4.80
CA ASP A 395 23.07 9.27 -6.05
C ASP A 395 22.15 8.74 -7.15
N GLU A 396 21.82 9.59 -8.10
CA GLU A 396 21.17 9.16 -9.34
C GLU A 396 22.13 8.30 -10.16
N PRO A 397 21.66 7.20 -10.80
CA PRO A 397 22.50 6.47 -11.73
C PRO A 397 22.92 7.43 -12.85
N PRO A 398 24.16 7.31 -13.35
CA PRO A 398 24.59 8.12 -14.49
C PRO A 398 23.60 7.95 -15.63
N VAL A 399 23.10 9.07 -16.14
CA VAL A 399 22.19 9.07 -17.30
C VAL A 399 22.90 8.33 -18.43
N SER A 400 22.43 7.14 -18.78
CA SER A 400 22.89 6.46 -19.99
C SER A 400 22.52 7.34 -21.16
N ARG A 401 23.49 8.05 -21.73
CA ARG A 401 23.32 8.73 -23.00
C ARG A 401 23.06 7.62 -24.03
N SER A 402 21.81 7.46 -24.41
CA SER A 402 21.46 6.67 -25.58
C SER A 402 22.16 7.32 -26.79
N SER A 403 23.17 6.65 -27.27
CA SER A 403 23.83 6.91 -28.57
C SER A 403 22.91 6.49 -29.70
#